data_4ff4850f66dc2b0bc84d3493b650800a
#
_entry.id   4ff4850f66dc2b0bc84d3493b650800a
#
_cell.length_a   1.000
_cell.length_b   1.000
_cell.length_c   1.000
_cell.angle_alpha   90.00
_cell.angle_beta   90.00
_cell.angle_gamma   90.00
#
_symmetry.space_group_name_H-M   'P 1'
#
loop_
_entity.id
_entity.type
_entity.pdbx_description
1 polymer ?
#
loop_
_entity_poly.entity_id
_entity_poly.type
_entity_poly.pdbx_seq_one_letter_code
_entity_poly.pdbx_strand_id
1 'polypeptide(L)'
;DKMTDRLDGSLLSGTIDNSVSTDFGHDYIGTIYIEGEISEDADGTYNHQYLLNAIDAMIADDENKGMILYVDTPGGSVFASDELYFKIKEYQEKTERPVYASMQSMAASGGYYISAPCDKIIANRNCWTGSIGVTLGTMYDISELLDNLGIKTNTITSGANKAMGSNVEPMTSEQRAIFQSDEAYEQFVGIVAEGRDMKISKVKKLADGRIYTAKQALDNGLIDQIGTFEEAAADMKKTYALGDCAVESFT
;
A
#
# COMPACT_ATOMS: atom_id res chain seq x y z
N ASP A 1 -52.77 23.05 8.16
CA ASP A 1 -53.19 21.66 8.13
C ASP A 1 -52.10 20.82 7.44
N LYS A 2 -51.35 20.11 8.22
CA LYS A 2 -50.60 18.90 7.95
C LYS A 2 -49.87 18.76 6.60
N MET A 3 -48.62 19.11 6.61
CA MET A 3 -47.62 18.37 5.82
C MET A 3 -46.23 18.51 6.43
N THR A 4 -46.06 17.98 7.63
CA THR A 4 -44.76 17.64 8.20
C THR A 4 -44.65 16.14 8.22
N ASP A 5 -44.38 15.52 7.07
CA ASP A 5 -43.98 14.13 7.00
C ASP A 5 -42.45 14.07 6.91
N ARG A 6 -41.91 13.59 7.99
CA ARG A 6 -40.66 12.92 8.25
C ARG A 6 -39.81 12.65 6.99
N LEU A 7 -38.81 13.44 6.78
CA LEU A 7 -37.58 12.96 6.16
C LEU A 7 -36.86 12.10 7.20
N ASP A 8 -37.08 10.81 7.09
CA ASP A 8 -36.35 9.79 7.82
C ASP A 8 -34.88 9.90 7.42
N GLY A 9 -34.03 10.27 8.40
CA GLY A 9 -32.58 10.44 8.22
C GLY A 9 -31.80 9.11 8.07
N SER A 10 -32.45 8.03 7.63
CA SER A 10 -31.85 6.70 7.52
C SER A 10 -31.25 6.37 6.13
N LEU A 11 -31.21 7.34 5.21
CA LEU A 11 -30.79 7.08 3.81
C LEU A 11 -29.35 7.53 3.48
N LEU A 12 -28.52 7.93 4.46
CA LEU A 12 -27.15 8.42 4.20
C LEU A 12 -26.05 7.87 5.11
N SER A 13 -26.27 6.78 5.82
CA SER A 13 -25.15 6.01 6.38
C SER A 13 -25.24 4.59 5.84
N GLY A 14 -24.78 4.37 4.62
CA GLY A 14 -24.32 3.07 4.22
C GLY A 14 -23.13 2.74 5.12
N THR A 15 -23.36 2.06 6.24
CA THR A 15 -22.29 1.43 7.01
C THR A 15 -21.65 0.42 6.06
N ILE A 16 -20.39 0.67 5.67
CA ILE A 16 -19.59 -0.31 4.95
C ILE A 16 -19.48 -1.50 5.88
N ASP A 17 -19.97 -2.66 5.46
CA ASP A 17 -19.83 -3.89 6.22
C ASP A 17 -18.40 -4.41 6.04
N ASN A 18 -17.59 -4.25 7.08
CA ASN A 18 -16.22 -4.75 7.12
C ASN A 18 -16.13 -6.09 7.85
N SER A 19 -17.24 -6.82 8.00
CA SER A 19 -17.23 -8.17 8.59
C SER A 19 -16.52 -9.15 7.65
N VAL A 20 -15.72 -10.02 8.23
CA VAL A 20 -14.97 -11.06 7.52
C VAL A 20 -15.35 -12.42 8.10
N SER A 21 -15.63 -13.38 7.24
CA SER A 21 -15.87 -14.76 7.62
C SER A 21 -14.74 -15.65 7.12
N THR A 22 -14.25 -16.55 7.99
CA THR A 22 -13.23 -17.56 7.66
C THR A 22 -13.78 -18.99 7.80
N ASP A 23 -15.08 -19.17 8.01
CA ASP A 23 -15.71 -20.50 8.18
C ASP A 23 -15.84 -21.23 6.83
N PHE A 24 -14.71 -21.73 6.33
CA PHE A 24 -14.66 -22.53 5.10
C PHE A 24 -14.79 -24.03 5.37
N GLY A 25 -14.54 -24.49 6.61
CA GLY A 25 -14.61 -25.91 6.99
C GLY A 25 -13.48 -26.77 6.41
N HIS A 26 -12.38 -26.17 6.00
CA HIS A 26 -11.19 -26.86 5.49
C HIS A 26 -9.96 -25.96 5.56
N ASP A 27 -8.77 -26.58 5.53
CA ASP A 27 -7.51 -25.85 5.45
C ASP A 27 -7.41 -25.01 4.18
N TYR A 28 -6.98 -23.75 4.30
CA TYR A 28 -6.92 -22.82 3.17
C TYR A 28 -5.71 -21.88 3.20
N ILE A 29 -5.37 -21.37 2.01
CA ILE A 29 -4.50 -20.20 1.79
C ILE A 29 -5.41 -19.02 1.51
N GLY A 30 -5.35 -17.96 2.34
CA GLY A 30 -6.13 -16.76 2.12
C GLY A 30 -5.49 -15.84 1.07
N THR A 31 -6.29 -15.30 0.17
CA THR A 31 -5.85 -14.26 -0.79
C THR A 31 -6.45 -12.92 -0.43
N ILE A 32 -5.59 -11.93 -0.22
CA ILE A 32 -5.94 -10.53 0.03
C ILE A 32 -5.71 -9.75 -1.27
N TYR A 33 -6.75 -9.05 -1.73
CA TYR A 33 -6.71 -8.25 -2.95
C TYR A 33 -6.39 -6.79 -2.61
N ILE A 34 -5.23 -6.31 -3.07
CA ILE A 34 -4.80 -4.93 -2.92
C ILE A 34 -4.84 -4.31 -4.31
N GLU A 35 -6.00 -3.77 -4.67
CA GLU A 35 -6.30 -3.23 -5.99
C GLU A 35 -6.70 -1.75 -5.90
N GLY A 36 -6.13 -0.92 -6.78
CA GLY A 36 -6.35 0.52 -6.75
C GLY A 36 -5.36 1.27 -5.84
N GLU A 37 -5.65 2.54 -5.55
CA GLU A 37 -4.79 3.37 -4.70
C GLU A 37 -4.91 2.99 -3.23
N ILE A 38 -3.78 2.79 -2.55
CA ILE A 38 -3.74 2.51 -1.11
C ILE A 38 -4.07 3.80 -0.36
N SER A 39 -5.16 3.82 0.39
CA SER A 39 -5.65 4.98 1.14
C SER A 39 -6.22 4.56 2.50
N GLU A 40 -6.43 5.51 3.39
CA GLU A 40 -7.06 5.26 4.69
C GLU A 40 -8.56 4.98 4.57
N ASP A 41 -9.18 5.45 3.50
CA ASP A 41 -10.60 5.32 3.23
C ASP A 41 -10.90 4.13 2.30
N ALA A 42 -12.17 3.75 2.21
CA ALA A 42 -12.66 2.85 1.18
C ALA A 42 -12.97 3.67 -0.08
N ASP A 43 -12.26 3.43 -1.17
CA ASP A 43 -12.52 4.05 -2.46
C ASP A 43 -12.41 3.02 -3.60
N GLY A 44 -13.45 2.95 -4.41
CA GLY A 44 -13.49 2.03 -5.54
C GLY A 44 -13.39 0.57 -5.10
N THR A 45 -12.30 -0.09 -5.48
CA THR A 45 -12.02 -1.50 -5.18
C THR A 45 -11.20 -1.69 -3.91
N TYR A 46 -10.64 -0.61 -3.34
CA TYR A 46 -9.80 -0.66 -2.15
C TYR A 46 -10.62 -0.36 -0.88
N ASN A 47 -10.47 -1.17 0.15
CA ASN A 47 -11.08 -0.96 1.47
C ASN A 47 -10.07 -1.32 2.56
N HIS A 48 -9.41 -0.31 3.10
CA HIS A 48 -8.32 -0.48 4.06
C HIS A 48 -8.74 -1.26 5.31
N GLN A 49 -9.84 -0.86 5.93
CA GLN A 49 -10.30 -1.50 7.17
C GLN A 49 -10.71 -2.96 6.95
N TYR A 50 -11.32 -3.26 5.79
CA TYR A 50 -11.66 -4.65 5.44
C TYR A 50 -10.40 -5.52 5.33
N LEU A 51 -9.34 -5.01 4.66
CA LEU A 51 -8.09 -5.75 4.51
C LEU A 51 -7.42 -6.03 5.87
N LEU A 52 -7.37 -5.05 6.77
CA LEU A 52 -6.85 -5.25 8.12
C LEU A 52 -7.66 -6.30 8.89
N ASN A 53 -9.01 -6.22 8.83
CA ASN A 53 -9.90 -7.18 9.48
C ASN A 53 -9.75 -8.59 8.89
N ALA A 54 -9.55 -8.71 7.58
CA ALA A 54 -9.35 -10.00 6.91
C ALA A 54 -8.04 -10.67 7.38
N ILE A 55 -6.97 -9.90 7.53
CA ILE A 55 -5.72 -10.43 8.07
C ILE A 55 -5.89 -10.82 9.55
N ASP A 56 -6.59 -10.02 10.36
CA ASP A 56 -6.89 -10.38 11.76
C ASP A 56 -7.73 -11.67 11.86
N ALA A 57 -8.71 -11.84 10.99
CA ALA A 57 -9.50 -13.06 10.93
C ALA A 57 -8.65 -14.29 10.59
N MET A 58 -7.73 -14.16 9.61
CA MET A 58 -6.78 -15.23 9.26
C MET A 58 -5.77 -15.52 10.38
N ILE A 59 -5.34 -14.51 11.15
CA ILE A 59 -4.49 -14.74 12.34
C ILE A 59 -5.20 -15.61 13.37
N ALA A 60 -6.48 -15.36 13.58
CA ALA A 60 -7.29 -16.07 14.59
C ALA A 60 -7.76 -17.47 14.14
N ASP A 61 -7.62 -17.81 12.88
CA ASP A 61 -8.16 -19.04 12.31
C ASP A 61 -7.07 -20.10 12.12
N ASP A 62 -7.21 -21.23 12.81
CA ASP A 62 -6.27 -22.35 12.72
C ASP A 62 -6.35 -23.12 11.38
N GLU A 63 -7.44 -22.99 10.61
CA GLU A 63 -7.57 -23.58 9.28
C GLU A 63 -6.80 -22.78 8.21
N ASN A 64 -6.46 -21.53 8.46
CA ASN A 64 -5.59 -20.76 7.59
C ASN A 64 -4.16 -21.35 7.61
N LYS A 65 -3.52 -21.53 6.45
CA LYS A 65 -2.17 -22.11 6.31
C LYS A 65 -1.17 -21.21 5.62
N GLY A 66 -1.61 -20.06 5.13
CA GLY A 66 -0.76 -19.08 4.47
C GLY A 66 -1.57 -17.94 3.89
N MET A 67 -0.88 -16.91 3.42
CA MET A 67 -1.49 -15.73 2.82
C MET A 67 -0.80 -15.36 1.51
N ILE A 68 -1.58 -15.02 0.49
CA ILE A 68 -1.08 -14.44 -0.76
C ILE A 68 -1.66 -13.05 -0.92
N LEU A 69 -0.80 -12.06 -1.04
CA LEU A 69 -1.19 -10.72 -1.44
C LEU A 69 -1.30 -10.67 -2.97
N TYR A 70 -2.51 -10.46 -3.48
CA TYR A 70 -2.74 -10.16 -4.90
C TYR A 70 -2.58 -8.64 -5.06
N VAL A 71 -1.48 -8.21 -5.66
CA VAL A 71 -1.08 -6.79 -5.66
C VAL A 71 -1.22 -6.20 -7.05
N ASP A 72 -2.19 -5.29 -7.22
CA ASP A 72 -2.38 -4.50 -8.45
C ASP A 72 -2.66 -3.04 -8.12
N THR A 73 -1.62 -2.31 -7.71
CA THR A 73 -1.72 -0.96 -7.16
C THR A 73 -0.55 -0.07 -7.59
N PRO A 74 -0.81 1.23 -7.86
CA PRO A 74 0.26 2.21 -8.04
C PRO A 74 0.95 2.59 -6.71
N GLY A 75 0.42 2.14 -5.56
CA GLY A 75 0.77 2.60 -4.23
C GLY A 75 -0.24 3.61 -3.71
N GLY A 76 0.19 4.52 -2.85
CA GLY A 76 -0.70 5.53 -2.26
C GLY A 76 -0.15 6.10 -0.96
N SER A 77 -1.00 6.24 0.04
CA SER A 77 -0.68 6.80 1.35
C SER A 77 0.46 6.02 2.03
N VAL A 78 1.43 6.76 2.55
CA VAL A 78 2.52 6.19 3.36
C VAL A 78 1.95 5.56 4.62
N PHE A 79 1.00 6.24 5.27
CA PHE A 79 0.37 5.76 6.51
C PHE A 79 -0.36 4.43 6.29
N ALA A 80 -1.27 4.36 5.32
CA ALA A 80 -2.03 3.14 5.04
C ALA A 80 -1.12 1.98 4.57
N SER A 81 -0.07 2.28 3.80
CA SER A 81 0.93 1.27 3.41
C SER A 81 1.69 0.72 4.61
N ASP A 82 2.03 1.57 5.58
CA ASP A 82 2.74 1.18 6.79
C ASP A 82 1.84 0.38 7.75
N GLU A 83 0.55 0.72 7.88
CA GLU A 83 -0.41 -0.09 8.64
C GLU A 83 -0.54 -1.50 8.06
N LEU A 84 -0.65 -1.64 6.74
CA LEU A 84 -0.68 -2.95 6.09
C LEU A 84 0.65 -3.70 6.28
N TYR A 85 1.79 -3.03 6.15
CA TYR A 85 3.09 -3.63 6.42
C TYR A 85 3.15 -4.22 7.84
N PHE A 86 2.77 -3.46 8.84
CA PHE A 86 2.76 -3.94 10.22
C PHE A 86 1.78 -5.10 10.42
N LYS A 87 0.62 -5.05 9.77
CA LYS A 87 -0.37 -6.12 9.85
C LYS A 87 0.14 -7.41 9.18
N ILE A 88 0.86 -7.32 8.06
CA ILE A 88 1.51 -8.45 7.41
C ILE A 88 2.61 -9.03 8.31
N LYS A 89 3.45 -8.18 8.91
CA LYS A 89 4.48 -8.61 9.87
C LYS A 89 3.85 -9.28 11.10
N GLU A 90 2.78 -8.72 11.64
CA GLU A 90 2.04 -9.31 12.77
C GLU A 90 1.52 -10.71 12.42
N TYR A 91 0.97 -10.90 11.20
CA TYR A 91 0.54 -12.20 10.72
C TYR A 91 1.72 -13.20 10.68
N GLN A 92 2.85 -12.82 10.09
CA GLN A 92 4.04 -13.68 10.03
C GLN A 92 4.54 -14.06 11.44
N GLU A 93 4.65 -13.06 12.34
CA GLU A 93 5.19 -13.26 13.70
C GLU A 93 4.28 -14.11 14.59
N LYS A 94 2.95 -13.93 14.51
CA LYS A 94 2.00 -14.64 15.34
C LYS A 94 1.70 -16.05 14.85
N THR A 95 1.74 -16.27 13.55
CA THR A 95 1.29 -17.53 12.96
C THR A 95 2.43 -18.42 12.45
N GLU A 96 3.60 -17.84 12.18
CA GLU A 96 4.72 -18.50 11.51
C GLU A 96 4.34 -19.09 10.14
N ARG A 97 3.22 -18.62 9.54
CA ARG A 97 2.70 -19.07 8.25
C ARG A 97 3.27 -18.22 7.11
N PRO A 98 3.47 -18.83 5.90
CA PRO A 98 4.07 -18.11 4.78
C PRO A 98 3.17 -17.01 4.23
N VAL A 99 3.83 -15.93 3.79
CA VAL A 99 3.19 -14.82 3.06
C VAL A 99 3.91 -14.62 1.73
N TYR A 100 3.18 -14.72 0.63
CA TYR A 100 3.70 -14.43 -0.71
C TYR A 100 3.07 -13.15 -1.26
N ALA A 101 3.81 -12.42 -2.07
CA ALA A 101 3.26 -11.35 -2.90
C ALA A 101 3.20 -11.81 -4.37
N SER A 102 2.01 -11.78 -4.95
CA SER A 102 1.77 -12.00 -6.38
C SER A 102 1.44 -10.67 -7.04
N MET A 103 2.43 -10.09 -7.72
CA MET A 103 2.32 -8.80 -8.39
C MET A 103 1.72 -8.95 -9.77
N GLN A 104 0.67 -8.20 -10.06
CA GLN A 104 -0.10 -8.29 -11.29
C GLN A 104 0.37 -7.28 -12.35
N SER A 105 -0.47 -6.34 -12.73
CA SER A 105 -0.14 -5.30 -13.72
C SER A 105 0.83 -4.27 -13.14
N MET A 106 0.57 -3.85 -11.89
CA MET A 106 1.37 -2.85 -11.20
C MET A 106 1.49 -3.19 -9.71
N ALA A 107 2.69 -3.07 -9.16
CA ALA A 107 2.94 -3.17 -7.73
C ALA A 107 4.05 -2.17 -7.37
N ALA A 108 3.71 -0.89 -7.40
CA ALA A 108 4.66 0.21 -7.29
C ALA A 108 4.49 0.98 -5.97
N SER A 109 5.54 1.66 -5.52
CA SER A 109 5.52 2.51 -4.32
C SER A 109 4.96 1.75 -3.10
N GLY A 110 3.83 2.19 -2.51
CA GLY A 110 3.16 1.46 -1.42
C GLY A 110 2.90 -0.02 -1.73
N GLY A 111 2.62 -0.38 -2.99
CA GLY A 111 2.47 -1.78 -3.41
C GLY A 111 3.76 -2.58 -3.28
N TYR A 112 4.91 -1.97 -3.56
CA TYR A 112 6.21 -2.62 -3.31
C TYR A 112 6.57 -2.62 -1.82
N TYR A 113 6.22 -1.56 -1.09
CA TYR A 113 6.42 -1.43 0.35
C TYR A 113 5.82 -2.60 1.14
N ILE A 114 4.56 -2.93 0.88
CA ILE A 114 3.86 -4.04 1.54
C ILE A 114 4.31 -5.42 1.03
N SER A 115 4.85 -5.50 -0.18
CA SER A 115 5.36 -6.74 -0.75
C SER A 115 6.77 -7.09 -0.25
N ALA A 116 7.56 -6.09 0.11
CA ALA A 116 8.96 -6.26 0.48
C ALA A 116 9.20 -7.25 1.65
N PRO A 117 8.35 -7.31 2.71
CA PRO A 117 8.51 -8.24 3.83
C PRO A 117 8.02 -9.67 3.54
N CYS A 118 7.40 -9.94 2.39
CA CYS A 118 6.88 -11.26 2.06
C CYS A 118 8.00 -12.28 1.87
N ASP A 119 7.75 -13.53 2.24
CA ASP A 119 8.71 -14.63 2.12
C ASP A 119 9.12 -14.89 0.67
N LYS A 120 8.22 -14.60 -0.28
CA LYS A 120 8.50 -14.66 -1.71
C LYS A 120 7.67 -13.66 -2.49
N ILE A 121 8.31 -13.03 -3.49
CA ILE A 121 7.67 -12.07 -4.40
C ILE A 121 7.70 -12.64 -5.81
N ILE A 122 6.53 -12.88 -6.39
CA ILE A 122 6.36 -13.38 -7.75
C ILE A 122 5.62 -12.33 -8.56
N ALA A 123 6.20 -11.87 -9.66
CA ALA A 123 5.61 -10.83 -10.48
C ALA A 123 5.21 -11.35 -11.87
N ASN A 124 4.04 -10.91 -12.36
CA ASN A 124 3.69 -11.13 -13.75
C ASN A 124 4.77 -10.54 -14.67
N ARG A 125 5.07 -11.21 -15.79
CA ARG A 125 6.11 -10.77 -16.74
C ARG A 125 5.92 -9.35 -17.27
N ASN A 126 4.69 -8.84 -17.25
CA ASN A 126 4.34 -7.50 -17.70
C ASN A 126 4.14 -6.52 -16.53
N CYS A 127 4.45 -6.94 -15.30
CA CYS A 127 4.32 -6.09 -14.12
C CYS A 127 5.30 -4.92 -14.17
N TRP A 128 4.82 -3.76 -13.73
CA TRP A 128 5.63 -2.61 -13.36
C TRP A 128 5.70 -2.51 -11.84
N THR A 129 6.93 -2.43 -11.30
CA THR A 129 7.15 -2.40 -9.85
C THR A 129 8.24 -1.41 -9.46
N GLY A 130 8.66 -1.40 -8.19
CA GLY A 130 9.64 -0.45 -7.68
C GLY A 130 8.98 0.86 -7.27
N SER A 131 9.33 1.99 -7.89
CA SER A 131 8.92 3.32 -7.43
C SER A 131 9.23 3.51 -5.94
N ILE A 132 10.40 3.01 -5.51
CA ILE A 132 10.86 3.12 -4.12
C ILE A 132 11.25 4.57 -3.87
N GLY A 133 10.38 5.29 -3.18
CA GLY A 133 10.51 6.71 -2.94
C GLY A 133 9.25 7.28 -2.32
N VAL A 134 9.31 8.54 -1.88
CA VAL A 134 8.20 9.26 -1.26
C VAL A 134 8.02 10.60 -1.94
N THR A 135 6.79 10.99 -2.19
CA THR A 135 6.44 12.30 -2.72
C THR A 135 5.27 12.90 -1.92
N LEU A 136 5.30 14.21 -1.76
CA LEU A 136 4.17 14.99 -1.24
C LEU A 136 3.21 15.45 -2.35
N GLY A 137 3.42 14.94 -3.58
CA GLY A 137 2.67 15.36 -4.74
C GLY A 137 3.21 16.65 -5.38
N THR A 138 2.47 17.18 -6.34
CA THR A 138 2.84 18.41 -7.04
C THR A 138 2.23 19.61 -6.35
N MET A 139 3.06 20.53 -5.91
CA MET A 139 2.64 21.83 -5.38
C MET A 139 2.74 22.88 -6.47
N TYR A 140 1.68 23.62 -6.70
CA TYR A 140 1.62 24.70 -7.68
C TYR A 140 1.84 26.03 -6.98
N ASP A 141 2.76 26.85 -7.47
CA ASP A 141 2.91 28.25 -7.10
C ASP A 141 2.24 29.13 -8.18
N ILE A 142 1.13 29.77 -7.82
CA ILE A 142 0.38 30.65 -8.70
C ILE A 142 0.50 32.13 -8.29
N SER A 143 1.43 32.46 -7.39
CA SER A 143 1.60 33.83 -6.85
C SER A 143 1.85 34.86 -7.94
N GLU A 144 2.71 34.58 -8.91
CA GLU A 144 2.99 35.45 -10.03
C GLU A 144 1.76 35.65 -10.94
N LEU A 145 0.97 34.60 -11.16
CA LEU A 145 -0.28 34.69 -11.93
C LEU A 145 -1.27 35.65 -11.24
N LEU A 146 -1.42 35.54 -9.93
CA LEU A 146 -2.28 36.42 -9.15
C LEU A 146 -1.81 37.87 -9.20
N ASP A 147 -0.52 38.12 -9.08
CA ASP A 147 0.06 39.46 -9.22
C ASP A 147 -0.19 40.05 -10.61
N ASN A 148 -0.06 39.27 -11.67
CA ASN A 148 -0.33 39.69 -13.04
C ASN A 148 -1.79 40.06 -13.29
N LEU A 149 -2.72 39.42 -12.53
CA LEU A 149 -4.16 39.71 -12.53
C LEU A 149 -4.54 40.85 -11.58
N GLY A 150 -3.58 41.45 -10.86
CA GLY A 150 -3.82 42.51 -9.88
C GLY A 150 -4.48 42.03 -8.59
N ILE A 151 -4.48 40.71 -8.33
CA ILE A 151 -5.03 40.11 -7.13
C ILE A 151 -3.94 40.10 -6.05
N LYS A 152 -4.22 40.72 -4.90
CA LYS A 152 -3.31 40.72 -3.75
C LYS A 152 -3.74 39.70 -2.74
N THR A 153 -2.83 38.80 -2.37
CA THR A 153 -3.03 37.83 -1.29
C THR A 153 -2.56 38.44 0.03
N ASN A 154 -3.21 38.07 1.12
CA ASN A 154 -2.82 38.48 2.46
C ASN A 154 -3.09 37.33 3.44
N THR A 155 -2.07 36.55 3.73
CA THR A 155 -2.15 35.39 4.62
C THR A 155 -1.77 35.83 6.05
N ILE A 156 -2.72 35.71 6.97
CA ILE A 156 -2.51 36.01 8.39
C ILE A 156 -2.36 34.72 9.16
N THR A 157 -1.19 34.49 9.74
CA THR A 157 -0.90 33.25 10.48
C THR A 157 -0.28 33.54 11.84
N SER A 158 -0.46 32.60 12.77
CA SER A 158 0.32 32.49 14.00
C SER A 158 1.36 31.39 13.81
N GLY A 159 2.64 31.78 13.74
CA GLY A 159 3.76 30.88 13.48
C GLY A 159 4.25 30.96 12.02
N ALA A 160 5.58 31.05 11.87
CA ALA A 160 6.24 31.37 10.60
C ALA A 160 5.96 30.38 9.47
N ASN A 161 5.74 29.09 9.80
CA ASN A 161 5.55 28.03 8.83
C ASN A 161 4.10 27.50 8.74
N LYS A 162 3.13 28.21 9.36
CA LYS A 162 1.73 27.71 9.40
C LYS A 162 1.06 27.67 8.02
N ALA A 163 1.49 28.50 7.09
CA ALA A 163 1.00 28.53 5.71
C ALA A 163 1.99 27.92 4.69
N MET A 164 2.98 27.14 5.15
CA MET A 164 3.90 26.49 4.24
C MET A 164 3.14 25.52 3.33
N GLY A 165 3.53 25.48 2.03
CA GLY A 165 2.79 24.72 1.02
C GLY A 165 1.59 25.48 0.43
N SER A 166 1.34 26.73 0.82
CA SER A 166 0.39 27.61 0.15
C SER A 166 0.70 27.74 -1.33
N ASN A 167 -0.32 27.69 -2.18
CA ASN A 167 -0.17 27.88 -3.62
C ASN A 167 -0.18 29.36 -4.06
N VAL A 168 -0.44 30.28 -3.14
CA VAL A 168 -0.53 31.73 -3.42
C VAL A 168 0.66 32.53 -2.89
N GLU A 169 1.64 31.85 -2.32
CA GLU A 169 2.89 32.42 -1.85
C GLU A 169 4.08 31.53 -2.22
N PRO A 170 5.22 32.09 -2.67
CA PRO A 170 6.41 31.30 -2.96
C PRO A 170 6.92 30.56 -1.72
N MET A 171 7.24 29.29 -1.89
CA MET A 171 7.84 28.49 -0.83
C MET A 171 9.26 28.95 -0.53
N THR A 172 9.58 29.23 0.73
CA THR A 172 10.95 29.58 1.17
C THR A 172 11.87 28.35 1.14
N SER A 173 13.19 28.58 1.13
CA SER A 173 14.18 27.49 1.23
C SER A 173 14.06 26.72 2.55
N GLU A 174 13.72 27.39 3.67
CA GLU A 174 13.48 26.76 4.96
C GLU A 174 12.25 25.83 4.91
N GLN A 175 11.14 26.32 4.37
CA GLN A 175 9.91 25.53 4.23
C GLN A 175 10.14 24.31 3.31
N ARG A 176 10.90 24.49 2.22
CA ARG A 176 11.28 23.37 1.36
C ARG A 176 12.11 22.33 2.10
N ALA A 177 13.06 22.75 2.92
CA ALA A 177 13.87 21.83 3.74
C ALA A 177 13.04 21.06 4.76
N ILE A 178 12.00 21.67 5.34
CA ILE A 178 11.06 20.98 6.25
C ILE A 178 10.31 19.87 5.51
N PHE A 179 9.83 20.12 4.28
CA PHE A 179 9.14 19.12 3.48
C PHE A 179 10.07 18.03 2.94
N GLN A 180 11.36 18.32 2.79
CA GLN A 180 12.38 17.37 2.32
C GLN A 180 12.93 16.49 3.44
N SER A 181 12.20 16.32 4.55
CA SER A 181 12.59 15.34 5.58
C SER A 181 12.58 13.94 4.94
N ASP A 182 13.73 13.27 5.00
CA ASP A 182 13.94 11.98 4.35
C ASP A 182 13.45 10.77 5.20
N GLU A 183 12.73 11.03 6.31
CA GLU A 183 12.37 9.98 7.28
C GLU A 183 11.56 8.86 6.65
N ALA A 184 10.49 9.17 5.93
CA ALA A 184 9.65 8.17 5.27
C ALA A 184 10.40 7.44 4.14
N TYR A 185 11.30 8.14 3.45
CA TYR A 185 12.17 7.51 2.44
C TYR A 185 13.17 6.54 3.08
N GLU A 186 13.85 6.95 4.16
CA GLU A 186 14.79 6.07 4.89
C GLU A 186 14.07 4.85 5.48
N GLN A 187 12.85 5.02 5.97
CA GLN A 187 11.99 3.93 6.42
C GLN A 187 11.71 2.93 5.28
N PHE A 188 11.29 3.41 4.12
CA PHE A 188 11.04 2.56 2.95
C PHE A 188 12.31 1.81 2.52
N VAL A 189 13.43 2.51 2.42
CA VAL A 189 14.74 1.89 2.11
C VAL A 189 15.10 0.82 3.14
N GLY A 190 14.84 1.06 4.42
CA GLY A 190 15.08 0.11 5.50
C GLY A 190 14.25 -1.16 5.35
N ILE A 191 12.96 -1.02 5.09
CA ILE A 191 12.03 -2.14 4.86
C ILE A 191 12.45 -2.99 3.67
N VAL A 192 12.84 -2.36 2.57
CA VAL A 192 13.33 -3.09 1.39
C VAL A 192 14.65 -3.79 1.71
N ALA A 193 15.56 -3.13 2.44
CA ALA A 193 16.85 -3.72 2.81
C ALA A 193 16.66 -4.97 3.69
N GLU A 194 15.76 -4.90 4.66
CA GLU A 194 15.42 -6.03 5.53
C GLU A 194 14.72 -7.14 4.74
N GLY A 195 13.61 -6.84 4.07
CA GLY A 195 12.79 -7.84 3.40
C GLY A 195 13.48 -8.53 2.22
N ARG A 196 14.46 -7.86 1.60
CA ARG A 196 15.22 -8.42 0.45
C ARG A 196 16.64 -8.86 0.80
N ASP A 197 17.02 -8.88 2.07
CA ASP A 197 18.40 -9.16 2.57
C ASP A 197 19.44 -8.38 1.77
N MET A 198 19.22 -7.07 1.64
CA MET A 198 20.08 -6.18 0.88
C MET A 198 20.78 -5.16 1.78
N LYS A 199 22.01 -4.79 1.43
CA LYS A 199 22.65 -3.64 2.05
C LYS A 199 21.88 -2.36 1.70
N ILE A 200 21.67 -1.48 2.69
CA ILE A 200 21.06 -0.15 2.52
C ILE A 200 21.67 0.61 1.33
N SER A 201 23.00 0.57 1.19
CA SER A 201 23.68 1.24 0.07
C SER A 201 23.36 0.67 -1.32
N LYS A 202 22.97 -0.60 -1.41
CA LYS A 202 22.46 -1.21 -2.65
C LYS A 202 21.03 -0.77 -2.91
N VAL A 203 20.18 -0.78 -1.88
CA VAL A 203 18.78 -0.35 -2.00
C VAL A 203 18.72 1.12 -2.42
N LYS A 204 19.50 2.02 -1.82
CA LYS A 204 19.53 3.44 -2.20
C LYS A 204 19.89 3.69 -3.67
N LYS A 205 20.65 2.81 -4.32
CA LYS A 205 20.92 2.90 -5.77
C LYS A 205 19.73 2.50 -6.64
N LEU A 206 18.81 1.73 -6.08
CA LEU A 206 17.59 1.27 -6.75
C LEU A 206 16.38 2.13 -6.38
N ALA A 207 16.49 2.92 -5.31
CA ALA A 207 15.41 3.68 -4.69
C ALA A 207 15.48 5.17 -5.06
N ASP A 208 15.55 5.47 -6.36
CA ASP A 208 15.48 6.85 -6.87
C ASP A 208 14.09 7.23 -7.41
N GLY A 209 13.07 6.44 -7.05
CA GLY A 209 11.70 6.65 -7.46
C GLY A 209 11.37 6.06 -8.83
N ARG A 210 12.33 5.42 -9.53
CA ARG A 210 12.03 4.80 -10.83
C ARG A 210 11.20 3.54 -10.71
N ILE A 211 10.47 3.24 -11.79
CA ILE A 211 9.80 1.96 -11.97
C ILE A 211 10.72 0.97 -12.69
N TYR A 212 10.48 -0.31 -12.45
CA TYR A 212 11.17 -1.45 -13.05
C TYR A 212 10.17 -2.37 -13.74
N THR A 213 10.56 -2.94 -14.88
CA THR A 213 9.87 -4.12 -15.42
C THR A 213 10.13 -5.33 -14.51
N ALA A 214 9.29 -6.37 -14.59
CA ALA A 214 9.50 -7.61 -13.83
C ALA A 214 10.90 -8.19 -14.06
N LYS A 215 11.41 -8.15 -15.30
CA LYS A 215 12.77 -8.61 -15.62
C LYS A 215 13.84 -7.79 -14.92
N GLN A 216 13.73 -6.47 -14.95
CA GLN A 216 14.68 -5.59 -14.26
C GLN A 216 14.62 -5.76 -12.74
N ALA A 217 13.41 -5.93 -12.18
CA ALA A 217 13.22 -6.18 -10.76
C ALA A 217 13.88 -7.52 -10.34
N LEU A 218 13.71 -8.57 -11.13
CA LEU A 218 14.37 -9.85 -10.91
C LEU A 218 15.90 -9.73 -10.95
N ASP A 219 16.45 -9.09 -11.98
CA ASP A 219 17.89 -8.92 -12.15
C ASP A 219 18.53 -8.10 -11.01
N ASN A 220 17.75 -7.19 -10.39
CA ASN A 220 18.18 -6.39 -9.26
C ASN A 220 17.93 -7.07 -7.89
N GLY A 221 17.20 -8.18 -7.86
CA GLY A 221 16.82 -8.90 -6.63
C GLY A 221 15.64 -8.29 -5.88
N LEU A 222 14.88 -7.40 -6.54
CA LEU A 222 13.67 -6.80 -5.97
C LEU A 222 12.50 -7.79 -5.93
N ILE A 223 12.50 -8.80 -6.79
CA ILE A 223 11.55 -9.93 -6.79
C ILE A 223 12.31 -11.24 -6.89
N ASP A 224 11.64 -12.37 -6.61
CA ASP A 224 12.26 -13.70 -6.58
C ASP A 224 12.00 -14.50 -7.86
N GLN A 225 10.86 -14.24 -8.52
CA GLN A 225 10.44 -15.02 -9.68
C GLN A 225 9.52 -14.20 -10.58
N ILE A 226 9.55 -14.50 -11.88
CA ILE A 226 8.53 -14.08 -12.84
C ILE A 226 7.54 -15.23 -12.98
N GLY A 227 6.25 -14.98 -12.76
CA GLY A 227 5.21 -16.00 -12.81
C GLY A 227 3.81 -15.41 -12.69
N THR A 228 2.82 -16.31 -12.65
CA THR A 228 1.39 -15.96 -12.46
C THR A 228 0.97 -16.16 -11.02
N PHE A 229 -0.26 -15.74 -10.71
CA PHE A 229 -0.88 -15.98 -9.40
C PHE A 229 -1.02 -17.49 -9.10
N GLU A 230 -1.42 -18.26 -10.10
CA GLU A 230 -1.57 -19.72 -9.98
C GLU A 230 -0.23 -20.38 -9.69
N GLU A 231 0.84 -19.89 -10.34
CA GLU A 231 2.21 -20.37 -10.08
C GLU A 231 2.68 -20.00 -8.67
N ALA A 232 2.31 -18.82 -8.16
CA ALA A 232 2.59 -18.40 -6.78
C ALA A 232 1.89 -19.32 -5.77
N ALA A 233 0.59 -19.60 -5.97
CA ALA A 233 -0.17 -20.50 -5.11
C ALA A 233 0.38 -21.94 -5.16
N ALA A 234 0.72 -22.44 -6.34
CA ALA A 234 1.31 -23.77 -6.52
C ALA A 234 2.70 -23.89 -5.87
N ASP A 235 3.51 -22.83 -5.99
CA ASP A 235 4.84 -22.78 -5.36
C ASP A 235 4.74 -22.78 -3.84
N MET A 236 3.83 -21.98 -3.26
CA MET A 236 3.58 -21.95 -1.82
C MET A 236 3.15 -23.33 -1.32
N LYS A 237 2.16 -23.96 -1.96
CA LYS A 237 1.68 -25.32 -1.61
C LYS A 237 2.81 -26.34 -1.62
N LYS A 238 3.65 -26.29 -2.63
CA LYS A 238 4.79 -27.20 -2.77
C LYS A 238 5.88 -26.94 -1.72
N THR A 239 6.24 -25.69 -1.52
CA THR A 239 7.35 -25.28 -0.63
C THR A 239 7.04 -25.58 0.84
N TYR A 240 5.80 -25.39 1.25
CA TYR A 240 5.35 -25.57 2.63
C TYR A 240 4.56 -26.87 2.87
N ALA A 241 4.53 -27.75 1.87
CA ALA A 241 3.85 -29.07 1.93
C ALA A 241 2.36 -28.97 2.29
N LEU A 242 1.66 -27.94 1.78
CA LEU A 242 0.26 -27.66 2.09
C LEU A 242 -0.73 -28.54 1.31
N GLY A 243 -0.26 -29.44 0.47
CA GLY A 243 -1.09 -30.45 -0.21
C GLY A 243 -2.23 -29.83 -1.05
N ASP A 244 -3.45 -30.33 -0.81
CA ASP A 244 -4.66 -29.88 -1.52
C ASP A 244 -5.38 -28.71 -0.84
N CYS A 245 -4.67 -27.95 0.01
CA CYS A 245 -5.18 -26.75 0.65
C CYS A 245 -5.88 -25.84 -0.37
N ALA A 246 -7.11 -25.40 -0.10
CA ALA A 246 -7.83 -24.51 -1.02
C ALA A 246 -7.18 -23.13 -1.06
N VAL A 247 -7.51 -22.34 -2.06
CA VAL A 247 -7.14 -20.92 -2.13
C VAL A 247 -8.43 -20.12 -2.05
N GLU A 248 -8.63 -19.44 -0.92
CA GLU A 248 -9.85 -18.69 -0.63
C GLU A 248 -9.62 -17.19 -0.78
N SER A 249 -10.60 -16.48 -1.30
CA SER A 249 -10.52 -15.06 -1.63
C SER A 249 -11.25 -14.21 -0.59
N PHE A 250 -10.56 -13.18 -0.10
CA PHE A 250 -11.12 -12.13 0.76
C PHE A 250 -11.29 -10.87 -0.10
N THR A 251 -12.54 -10.62 -0.52
CA THR A 251 -12.93 -9.51 -1.45
C THR A 251 -14.08 -8.71 -0.90
#